data_a28908ed1f8eaa98d41c75ac4019d443
#
_entry.id   a28908ed1f8eaa98d41c75ac4019d443
#
_cell.length_a   1.000
_cell.length_b   1.000
_cell.length_c   1.000
_cell.angle_alpha   90.00
_cell.angle_beta   90.00
_cell.angle_gamma   90.00
#
_symmetry.space_group_name_H-M   'P 1'
#
loop_
_entity.id
_entity.type
_entity.pdbx_description
1 polymer ?
#
loop_
_entity_poly.entity_id
_entity_poly.type
_entity_poly.pdbx_seq_one_letter_code
_entity_poly.pdbx_strand_id
1 'polypeptide(L)'
;ASDIKGQVKIKRATRDDLDAVVTVSGSPIDLTNFRVRISRRGVYAQVKKGGGGVLSRSFFMAVGKAGLYHRSSNSRLPIQREFGPSVPQMAGEALVSQGVQERMQEVFQARFGHEVMYRLEAME
;
A
#
# COMPACT_ATOMS: atom_id res chain seq x y z
N ALA A 1 -9.16 -4.28 2.97
CA ALA A 1 -8.96 -3.02 3.72
C ALA A 1 -8.41 -3.25 5.15
N SER A 2 -8.71 -4.38 5.78
CA SER A 2 -8.20 -4.71 7.13
C SER A 2 -6.69 -4.94 7.18
N ASP A 3 -6.13 -5.54 6.14
CA ASP A 3 -4.71 -5.90 6.07
C ASP A 3 -3.76 -4.68 6.01
N ILE A 4 -4.25 -3.55 5.51
CA ILE A 4 -3.46 -2.33 5.39
C ILE A 4 -3.29 -1.63 6.75
N LYS A 5 -4.33 -1.65 7.59
CA LYS A 5 -4.30 -0.98 8.91
C LYS A 5 -3.22 -1.54 9.84
N GLY A 6 -2.96 -2.84 9.77
CA GLY A 6 -1.92 -3.50 10.57
C GLY A 6 -0.49 -3.19 10.13
N GLN A 7 -0.32 -2.65 8.93
CA GLN A 7 0.98 -2.35 8.35
C GLN A 7 1.43 -0.88 8.55
N VAL A 8 0.55 -0.06 9.11
CA VAL A 8 0.84 1.34 9.42
C VAL A 8 0.99 1.50 10.94
N LYS A 9 2.18 1.92 11.36
CA LYS A 9 2.48 2.22 12.77
C LYS A 9 2.67 3.72 12.93
N ILE A 10 2.07 4.27 13.98
CA ILE A 10 2.13 5.69 14.29
C ILE A 10 2.81 5.86 15.64
N LYS A 11 3.97 6.51 15.67
CA LYS A 11 4.60 7.03 16.86
C LYS A 11 4.13 8.47 17.04
N ARG A 12 3.48 8.76 18.17
CA ARG A 12 3.01 10.12 18.47
C ARG A 12 4.13 10.91 19.15
N ALA A 13 4.18 12.20 18.87
CA ALA A 13 5.03 13.12 19.62
C ALA A 13 4.63 13.17 21.09
N THR A 14 5.62 13.30 21.98
CA THR A 14 5.46 13.48 23.42
C THR A 14 6.13 14.79 23.87
N ARG A 15 6.03 15.15 25.15
CA ARG A 15 6.73 16.33 25.68
C ARG A 15 8.25 16.22 25.60
N ASP A 16 8.77 15.01 25.74
CA ASP A 16 10.21 14.72 25.77
C ASP A 16 10.76 14.41 24.36
N ASP A 17 9.88 14.03 23.44
CA ASP A 17 10.19 13.71 22.04
C ASP A 17 9.14 14.34 21.14
N LEU A 18 9.49 15.45 20.51
CA LEU A 18 8.59 16.24 19.69
C LEU A 18 8.39 15.66 18.27
N ASP A 19 9.03 14.53 17.97
CA ASP A 19 8.92 13.87 16.68
C ASP A 19 7.74 12.90 16.61
N ALA A 20 6.89 13.09 15.62
CA ALA A 20 5.85 12.14 15.23
C ALA A 20 6.29 11.39 13.97
N VAL A 21 6.20 10.07 14.01
CA VAL A 21 6.65 9.22 12.89
C VAL A 21 5.55 8.28 12.46
N VAL A 22 5.29 8.24 11.16
CA VAL A 22 4.43 7.23 10.53
C VAL A 22 5.30 6.23 9.79
N THR A 23 5.28 4.99 10.22
CA THR A 23 6.03 3.91 9.59
C THR A 23 5.07 2.99 8.85
N VAL A 24 5.34 2.76 7.58
CA VAL A 24 4.60 1.82 6.74
C VAL A 24 5.51 0.63 6.45
N SER A 25 5.07 -0.56 6.84
CA SER A 25 5.82 -1.81 6.62
C SER A 25 4.91 -2.85 6.00
N GLY A 26 5.46 -3.78 5.26
CA GLY A 26 4.68 -4.88 4.69
C GLY A 26 5.41 -5.59 3.56
N SER A 27 5.05 -6.85 3.36
CA SER A 27 5.50 -7.67 2.24
C SER A 27 4.64 -7.45 1.00
N PRO A 28 5.09 -7.90 -0.19
CA PRO A 28 4.29 -7.89 -1.40
C PRO A 28 2.94 -8.59 -1.19
N ILE A 29 1.89 -7.97 -1.68
CA ILE A 29 0.52 -8.47 -1.56
C ILE A 29 0.26 -9.46 -2.69
N ASP A 30 -0.39 -10.59 -2.38
CA ASP A 30 -0.78 -11.55 -3.41
C ASP A 30 -1.61 -10.89 -4.49
N LEU A 31 -1.30 -11.20 -5.76
CA LEU A 31 -1.97 -10.55 -6.89
C LEU A 31 -3.48 -10.86 -6.96
N THR A 32 -3.93 -11.97 -6.35
CA THR A 32 -5.36 -12.31 -6.25
C THR A 32 -6.17 -11.32 -5.41
N ASN A 33 -5.53 -10.53 -4.55
CA ASN A 33 -6.17 -9.46 -3.77
C ASN A 33 -6.47 -8.19 -4.60
N PHE A 34 -5.97 -8.13 -5.81
CA PHE A 34 -6.26 -7.06 -6.77
C PHE A 34 -7.34 -7.48 -7.76
N ARG A 35 -7.69 -6.57 -8.67
CA ARG A 35 -8.66 -6.88 -9.71
C ARG A 35 -8.04 -7.76 -10.77
N VAL A 36 -8.39 -9.05 -10.76
CA VAL A 36 -7.86 -10.06 -11.68
C VAL A 36 -8.99 -10.63 -12.52
N ARG A 37 -8.72 -10.84 -13.80
CA ARG A 37 -9.61 -11.55 -14.74
C ARG A 37 -8.82 -12.63 -15.46
N ILE A 38 -9.32 -13.83 -15.41
CA ILE A 38 -8.74 -14.99 -16.11
C ILE A 38 -9.45 -15.14 -17.46
N SER A 39 -8.68 -15.20 -18.53
CA SER A 39 -9.19 -15.38 -19.88
C SER A 39 -8.37 -16.42 -20.65
N ARG A 40 -8.85 -16.84 -21.83
CA ARG A 40 -8.10 -17.75 -22.70
C ARG A 40 -6.79 -17.12 -23.22
N ARG A 41 -6.67 -15.80 -23.22
CA ARG A 41 -5.47 -15.06 -23.67
C ARG A 41 -4.44 -14.86 -22.55
N GLY A 42 -4.75 -15.30 -21.33
CA GLY A 42 -3.91 -15.11 -20.15
C GLY A 42 -4.66 -14.45 -19.00
N VAL A 43 -3.92 -14.05 -17.99
CA VAL A 43 -4.44 -13.38 -16.80
C VAL A 43 -4.29 -11.87 -16.98
N TYR A 44 -5.40 -11.16 -16.90
CA TYR A 44 -5.39 -9.70 -16.81
C TYR A 44 -5.37 -9.28 -15.35
N ALA A 45 -4.45 -8.40 -14.98
CA ALA A 45 -4.37 -7.85 -13.62
C ALA A 45 -4.38 -6.33 -13.64
N GLN A 46 -5.11 -5.74 -12.71
CA GLN A 46 -5.17 -4.31 -12.51
C GLN A 46 -4.87 -3.98 -11.06
N VAL A 47 -3.72 -3.39 -10.83
CA VAL A 47 -3.25 -2.93 -9.52
C VAL A 47 -3.66 -1.49 -9.27
N LYS A 48 -3.50 -0.62 -10.26
CA LYS A 48 -3.87 0.80 -10.20
C LYS A 48 -5.19 1.05 -10.93
N LYS A 49 -5.98 1.98 -10.42
CA LYS A 49 -7.19 2.46 -11.11
C LYS A 49 -6.79 3.12 -12.44
N GLY A 50 -7.39 2.67 -13.52
CA GLY A 50 -7.08 3.16 -14.87
C GLY A 50 -5.88 2.50 -15.56
N GLY A 51 -5.09 1.69 -14.84
CA GLY A 51 -4.03 0.87 -15.39
C GLY A 51 -4.36 -0.61 -15.31
N GLY A 52 -3.68 -1.41 -16.08
CA GLY A 52 -3.81 -2.86 -16.07
C GLY A 52 -3.21 -3.47 -17.33
N GLY A 53 -2.93 -4.75 -17.31
CA GLY A 53 -2.33 -5.44 -18.43
C GLY A 53 -2.51 -6.96 -18.35
N VAL A 54 -2.24 -7.60 -19.47
CA VAL A 54 -2.21 -9.06 -19.56
C VAL A 54 -0.84 -9.56 -19.14
N LEU A 55 -0.82 -10.42 -18.14
CA LEU A 55 0.38 -11.10 -17.69
C LEU A 55 0.62 -12.31 -18.59
N SER A 56 1.67 -12.24 -19.37
CA SER A 56 2.07 -13.35 -20.23
C SER A 56 2.55 -14.53 -19.38
N ARG A 57 2.24 -15.75 -19.82
CA ARG A 57 2.63 -17.01 -19.16
C ARG A 57 2.13 -17.19 -17.73
N SER A 58 1.18 -16.34 -17.27
CA SER A 58 0.55 -16.47 -15.97
C SER A 58 -0.72 -17.29 -16.05
N PHE A 59 -0.98 -18.05 -15.00
CA PHE A 59 -2.15 -18.92 -14.87
C PHE A 59 -2.60 -19.00 -13.42
N PHE A 60 -3.87 -19.29 -13.24
CA PHE A 60 -4.43 -19.54 -11.91
C PHE A 60 -4.33 -21.03 -11.56
N MET A 61 -3.84 -21.33 -10.37
CA MET A 61 -3.79 -22.66 -9.81
C MET A 61 -4.70 -22.72 -8.58
N ALA A 62 -5.69 -23.61 -8.61
CA ALA A 62 -6.65 -23.77 -7.53
C ALA A 62 -6.24 -24.83 -6.49
N VAL A 63 -5.30 -25.72 -6.86
CA VAL A 63 -4.85 -26.85 -6.03
C VAL A 63 -3.62 -26.45 -5.21
N GLY A 64 -3.59 -26.83 -3.95
CA GLY A 64 -2.53 -26.48 -3.02
C GLY A 64 -2.70 -25.06 -2.50
N LYS A 65 -1.66 -24.24 -2.61
CA LYS A 65 -1.78 -22.80 -2.31
C LYS A 65 -2.39 -22.09 -3.51
N ALA A 66 -3.70 -21.93 -3.52
CA ALA A 66 -4.41 -21.25 -4.60
C ALA A 66 -3.82 -19.84 -4.85
N GLY A 67 -3.67 -19.47 -6.11
CA GLY A 67 -3.08 -18.20 -6.49
C GLY A 67 -2.71 -18.10 -7.95
N LEU A 68 -2.13 -16.96 -8.32
CA LEU A 68 -1.58 -16.73 -9.64
C LEU A 68 -0.10 -17.10 -9.68
N TYR A 69 0.28 -17.81 -10.72
CA TYR A 69 1.64 -18.29 -10.92
C TYR A 69 2.08 -18.02 -12.37
N HIS A 70 3.35 -17.85 -12.56
CA HIS A 70 3.96 -17.83 -13.91
C HIS A 70 5.07 -18.87 -14.03
N ARG A 71 5.38 -19.23 -15.28
CA ARG A 71 6.51 -20.08 -15.58
C ARG A 71 7.73 -19.23 -15.91
N SER A 72 8.83 -19.51 -15.23
CA SER A 72 10.10 -18.81 -15.47
C SER A 72 10.74 -19.19 -16.80
N SER A 73 10.36 -20.33 -17.38
CA SER A 73 10.86 -20.85 -18.65
C SER A 73 9.75 -21.50 -19.47
N ASN A 74 10.10 -22.08 -20.61
CA ASN A 74 9.15 -22.90 -21.39
C ASN A 74 8.90 -24.28 -20.78
N SER A 75 9.67 -24.67 -19.78
CA SER A 75 9.49 -25.92 -19.05
C SER A 75 8.30 -25.84 -18.11
N ARG A 76 7.76 -27.02 -17.72
CA ARG A 76 6.63 -27.12 -16.79
C ARG A 76 6.95 -26.54 -15.42
N LEU A 77 8.17 -26.71 -14.96
CA LEU A 77 8.73 -26.21 -13.69
C LEU A 77 10.06 -25.50 -13.96
N PRO A 78 10.50 -24.56 -13.09
CA PRO A 78 9.79 -24.08 -11.89
C PRO A 78 8.66 -23.10 -12.20
N ILE A 79 7.69 -23.05 -11.29
CA ILE A 79 6.64 -22.03 -11.25
C ILE A 79 6.88 -21.07 -10.10
N GLN A 80 6.58 -19.81 -10.30
CA GLN A 80 6.72 -18.77 -9.27
C GLN A 80 5.37 -18.10 -9.07
N ARG A 81 5.09 -17.73 -7.81
CA ARG A 81 3.86 -17.03 -7.45
C ARG A 81 3.96 -15.57 -7.85
N GLU A 82 2.87 -15.04 -8.38
CA GLU A 82 2.75 -13.63 -8.74
C GLU A 82 2.29 -12.79 -7.56
N PHE A 83 3.04 -11.73 -7.30
CA PHE A 83 2.71 -10.75 -6.28
C PHE A 83 2.51 -9.38 -6.91
N GLY A 84 1.61 -8.60 -6.33
CA GLY A 84 1.49 -7.18 -6.58
C GLY A 84 2.44 -6.37 -5.69
N PRO A 85 2.33 -5.04 -5.73
CA PRO A 85 3.14 -4.18 -4.88
C PRO A 85 2.83 -4.37 -3.40
N SER A 86 3.80 -4.06 -2.56
CA SER A 86 3.60 -3.96 -1.12
C SER A 86 2.96 -2.60 -0.75
N VAL A 87 2.40 -2.51 0.47
CA VAL A 87 1.85 -1.24 0.97
C VAL A 87 2.92 -0.14 1.03
N PRO A 88 4.17 -0.40 1.48
CA PRO A 88 5.24 0.59 1.39
C PRO A 88 5.52 1.10 -0.02
N GLN A 89 5.52 0.20 -1.02
CA GLN A 89 5.71 0.59 -2.42
C GLN A 89 4.58 1.50 -2.93
N MET A 90 3.34 1.17 -2.60
CA MET A 90 2.19 2.00 -2.97
C MET A 90 2.20 3.36 -2.26
N ALA A 91 2.57 3.40 -0.98
CA ALA A 91 2.67 4.63 -0.21
C ALA A 91 3.86 5.51 -0.67
N GLY A 92 4.94 4.90 -1.15
CA GLY A 92 6.13 5.59 -1.66
C GLY A 92 5.98 6.15 -3.08
N GLU A 93 4.89 5.88 -3.78
CA GLU A 93 4.64 6.51 -5.06
C GLU A 93 4.53 8.03 -4.92
N ALA A 94 5.16 8.78 -5.81
CA ALA A 94 5.29 10.22 -5.72
C ALA A 94 3.97 10.96 -5.47
N LEU A 95 2.91 10.61 -6.21
CA LEU A 95 1.60 11.23 -6.05
C LEU A 95 0.94 10.91 -4.69
N VAL A 96 1.08 9.68 -4.21
CA VAL A 96 0.52 9.27 -2.91
C VAL A 96 1.31 9.92 -1.79
N SER A 97 2.63 9.88 -1.86
CA SER A 97 3.52 10.49 -0.86
C SER A 97 3.31 11.99 -0.76
N GLN A 98 3.22 12.69 -1.89
CA GLN A 98 2.93 14.13 -1.92
C GLN A 98 1.57 14.45 -1.30
N GLY A 99 0.51 13.74 -1.70
CA GLY A 99 -0.82 13.97 -1.15
C GLY A 99 -0.91 13.71 0.36
N VAL A 100 -0.19 12.71 0.86
CA VAL A 100 -0.08 12.44 2.30
C VAL A 100 0.64 13.57 3.01
N GLN A 101 1.76 14.05 2.48
CA GLN A 101 2.54 15.15 3.07
C GLN A 101 1.73 16.45 3.11
N GLU A 102 1.07 16.81 2.03
CA GLU A 102 0.20 18.00 1.96
C GLU A 102 -0.91 17.93 3.01
N ARG A 103 -1.57 16.79 3.13
CA ARG A 103 -2.64 16.60 4.12
C ARG A 103 -2.11 16.62 5.55
N MET A 104 -0.97 16.02 5.80
CA MET A 104 -0.31 16.09 7.12
C MET A 104 0.01 17.52 7.52
N GLN A 105 0.58 18.30 6.60
CA GLN A 105 0.93 19.70 6.85
C GLN A 105 -0.30 20.56 7.09
N GLU A 106 -1.35 20.42 6.28
CA GLU A 106 -2.63 21.12 6.46
C GLU A 106 -3.24 20.85 7.85
N VAL A 107 -3.35 19.57 8.22
CA VAL A 107 -3.92 19.16 9.52
C VAL A 107 -3.04 19.64 10.69
N PHE A 108 -1.71 19.58 10.53
CA PHE A 108 -0.79 20.06 11.54
C PHE A 108 -0.95 21.56 11.77
N GLN A 109 -0.95 22.37 10.72
CA GLN A 109 -1.10 23.82 10.84
C GLN A 109 -2.44 24.21 11.48
N ALA A 110 -3.54 23.58 11.07
CA ALA A 110 -4.86 23.84 11.64
C ALA A 110 -4.92 23.51 13.13
N ARG A 111 -4.41 22.33 13.53
CA ARG A 111 -4.44 21.89 14.93
C ARG A 111 -3.44 22.65 15.79
N PHE A 112 -2.25 22.91 15.30
CA PHE A 112 -1.23 23.67 16.01
C PHE A 112 -1.71 25.10 16.29
N GLY A 113 -2.25 25.79 15.30
CA GLY A 113 -2.82 27.11 15.48
C GLY A 113 -3.93 27.14 16.52
N HIS A 114 -4.86 26.19 16.48
CA HIS A 114 -5.94 26.07 17.46
C HIS A 114 -5.40 25.81 18.87
N GLU A 115 -4.44 24.91 19.03
CA GLU A 115 -3.88 24.58 20.35
C GLU A 115 -3.09 25.76 20.96
N VAL A 116 -2.34 26.49 20.13
CA VAL A 116 -1.62 27.71 20.56
C VAL A 116 -2.60 28.78 21.04
N MET A 117 -3.63 29.06 20.28
CA MET A 117 -4.66 30.05 20.66
C MET A 117 -5.37 29.65 21.95
N TYR A 118 -5.78 28.41 22.05
CA TYR A 118 -6.43 27.87 23.25
C TYR A 118 -5.56 28.04 24.51
N ARG A 119 -4.26 27.75 24.38
CA ARG A 119 -3.34 27.90 25.53
C ARG A 119 -3.03 29.33 25.89
N LEU A 120 -2.96 30.22 24.91
CA LEU A 120 -2.78 31.66 25.18
C LEU A 120 -3.99 32.24 25.88
N GLU A 121 -5.21 31.90 25.46
CA GLU A 121 -6.44 32.31 26.12
C GLU A 121 -6.55 31.76 27.57
N ALA A 122 -6.08 30.53 27.79
CA ALA A 122 -6.06 29.93 29.11
C ALA A 122 -5.01 30.52 30.07
N MET A 123 -4.08 31.31 29.56
CA MET A 123 -3.05 32.03 30.35
C MET A 123 -3.45 33.46 30.76
N GLU A 124 -4.51 34.00 30.15
CA GLU A 124 -5.11 35.28 30.51
C GLU A 124 -6.10 35.13 31.67
#